data_5c9855a4a6662b1718ee021b12504a89
#
_entry.id   5c9855a4a6662b1718ee021b12504a89
#
_cell.length_a   1.000
_cell.length_b   1.000
_cell.length_c   1.000
_cell.angle_alpha   90.00
_cell.angle_beta   90.00
_cell.angle_gamma   90.00
#
_symmetry.space_group_name_H-M   'P 1'
#
loop_
_entity.id
_entity.type
_entity.pdbx_description
1 polymer ?
#
loop_
_entity_poly.entity_id
_entity_poly.type
_entity_poly.pdbx_seq_one_letter_code
_entity_poly.pdbx_strand_id
1 'polypeptide(L)'
;MSKIGFCFTGEGARGSVQAGIALGLHKEGINADFTIGVSSGSICAASYAYLGPQGLADLWSSIDNIFDVFGINYNLIGKTGLLNQKPMEKIINKALQNNEICESVVTRLSIEDALLDYVSNKNVTKEEFKEAILGSVAITALVEDKNGWVDAGSRQIAPLEQCIDAGCTDIYVIMGRPMHLPPWKKPKGLLKLFKIAFRAFDMTLYEMMIRDINSCIRDESDPKYKNVNIFLIEPKELLFDSTEFNKCKKGVEFGTTEYARHDKKGLRRFIK
;
A
#
# COMPACT_ATOMS: atom_id res chain seq x y z
N MET A 1 -19.96 -10.54 15.66
CA MET A 1 -19.59 -9.16 15.29
C MET A 1 -18.86 -9.23 13.96
N SER A 2 -19.07 -8.28 13.09
CA SER A 2 -18.32 -8.14 11.82
C SER A 2 -16.84 -7.85 12.16
N LYS A 3 -15.89 -8.55 11.50
CA LYS A 3 -14.46 -8.24 11.58
C LYS A 3 -14.09 -7.37 10.38
N ILE A 4 -13.56 -6.17 10.65
CA ILE A 4 -13.22 -5.18 9.62
C ILE A 4 -11.75 -5.32 9.22
N GLY A 5 -11.50 -5.53 7.91
CA GLY A 5 -10.17 -5.55 7.33
C GLY A 5 -9.89 -4.31 6.47
N PHE A 6 -8.72 -3.68 6.61
CA PHE A 6 -8.22 -2.66 5.70
C PHE A 6 -7.10 -3.25 4.84
N CYS A 7 -7.29 -3.25 3.53
CA CYS A 7 -6.32 -3.67 2.52
C CYS A 7 -5.76 -2.43 1.82
N PHE A 8 -4.51 -2.07 2.11
CA PHE A 8 -3.82 -0.92 1.53
C PHE A 8 -3.02 -1.35 0.28
N THR A 9 -3.33 -0.77 -0.86
CA THR A 9 -2.65 -1.07 -2.13
C THR A 9 -1.26 -0.42 -2.23
N GLY A 10 -0.36 -0.99 -3.04
CA GLY A 10 0.99 -0.44 -3.27
C GLY A 10 0.97 0.71 -4.29
N GLU A 11 1.32 1.96 -3.87
CA GLU A 11 1.18 3.13 -4.74
C GLU A 11 2.22 4.25 -4.52
N GLY A 12 3.35 3.98 -3.87
CA GLY A 12 4.41 4.96 -3.62
C GLY A 12 3.92 6.15 -2.77
N ALA A 13 4.20 7.38 -3.17
CA ALA A 13 3.81 8.61 -2.45
C ALA A 13 2.29 8.73 -2.23
N ARG A 14 1.46 8.04 -3.04
CA ARG A 14 0.01 8.01 -2.88
C ARG A 14 -0.46 7.24 -1.63
N GLY A 15 0.43 6.55 -0.92
CA GLY A 15 0.17 6.05 0.42
C GLY A 15 -0.31 7.15 1.37
N SER A 16 0.07 8.41 1.12
CA SER A 16 -0.44 9.57 1.85
C SER A 16 -1.95 9.81 1.64
N VAL A 17 -2.46 9.55 0.44
CA VAL A 17 -3.90 9.61 0.15
C VAL A 17 -4.63 8.49 0.88
N GLN A 18 -4.05 7.29 0.90
CA GLN A 18 -4.58 6.14 1.64
C GLN A 18 -4.63 6.43 3.16
N ALA A 19 -3.60 7.08 3.69
CA ALA A 19 -3.58 7.52 5.09
C ALA A 19 -4.72 8.51 5.40
N GLY A 20 -4.97 9.45 4.50
CA GLY A 20 -6.10 10.37 4.60
C GLY A 20 -7.45 9.65 4.54
N ILE A 21 -7.62 8.68 3.63
CA ILE A 21 -8.84 7.86 3.53
C ILE A 21 -9.07 7.08 4.83
N ALA A 22 -8.03 6.44 5.37
CA ALA A 22 -8.14 5.70 6.64
C ALA A 22 -8.56 6.60 7.80
N LEU A 23 -8.04 7.85 7.85
CA LEU A 23 -8.48 8.86 8.82
C LEU A 23 -9.94 9.30 8.58
N GLY A 24 -10.37 9.42 7.32
CA GLY A 24 -11.75 9.72 6.96
C GLY A 24 -12.71 8.62 7.42
N LEU A 25 -12.36 7.35 7.16
CA LEU A 25 -13.13 6.18 7.62
C LEU A 25 -13.24 6.14 9.15
N HIS A 26 -12.14 6.44 9.85
CA HIS A 26 -12.16 6.54 11.32
C HIS A 26 -13.13 7.61 11.82
N LYS A 27 -13.18 8.76 11.18
CA LYS A 27 -14.15 9.84 11.53
C LYS A 27 -15.60 9.42 11.29
N GLU A 28 -15.85 8.47 10.39
CA GLU A 28 -17.16 7.83 10.17
C GLU A 28 -17.42 6.65 11.14
N GLY A 29 -16.52 6.39 12.10
CA GLY A 29 -16.63 5.29 13.07
C GLY A 29 -16.18 3.94 12.54
N ILE A 30 -15.56 3.87 11.35
CA ILE A 30 -15.07 2.64 10.71
C ILE A 30 -13.60 2.46 11.08
N ASN A 31 -13.31 1.41 11.87
CA ASN A 31 -11.95 1.09 12.33
C ASN A 31 -11.59 -0.33 11.95
N ALA A 32 -10.31 -0.57 11.61
CA ALA A 32 -9.84 -1.90 11.26
C ALA A 32 -9.51 -2.74 12.49
N ASP A 33 -9.96 -4.00 12.47
CA ASP A 33 -9.51 -5.08 13.35
C ASP A 33 -8.30 -5.81 12.79
N PHE A 34 -8.07 -5.67 11.47
CA PHE A 34 -6.99 -6.29 10.71
C PHE A 34 -6.54 -5.35 9.59
N THR A 35 -5.24 -5.24 9.38
CA THR A 35 -4.66 -4.45 8.28
C THR A 35 -3.69 -5.28 7.47
N ILE A 36 -3.65 -5.06 6.16
CA ILE A 36 -2.66 -5.66 5.27
C ILE A 36 -2.26 -4.68 4.19
N GLY A 37 -1.02 -4.79 3.70
CA GLY A 37 -0.58 -3.94 2.61
C GLY A 37 0.61 -4.46 1.83
N VAL A 38 0.89 -3.81 0.70
CA VAL A 38 2.00 -4.06 -0.21
C VAL A 38 2.74 -2.75 -0.44
N SER A 39 4.09 -2.75 -0.49
CA SER A 39 4.86 -1.54 -0.79
C SER A 39 4.53 -0.40 0.18
N SER A 40 4.21 0.80 -0.33
CA SER A 40 3.71 1.92 0.50
C SER A 40 2.47 1.55 1.33
N GLY A 41 1.64 0.63 0.84
CA GLY A 41 0.51 0.08 1.60
C GLY A 41 0.94 -0.72 2.83
N SER A 42 2.12 -1.37 2.82
CA SER A 42 2.68 -2.02 4.01
C SER A 42 3.06 -1.01 5.08
N ILE A 43 3.57 0.17 4.68
CA ILE A 43 3.81 1.29 5.60
C ILE A 43 2.48 1.75 6.20
N CYS A 44 1.43 1.90 5.37
CA CYS A 44 0.11 2.30 5.84
C CYS A 44 -0.47 1.27 6.83
N ALA A 45 -0.44 -0.03 6.50
CA ALA A 45 -0.95 -1.10 7.33
C ALA A 45 -0.24 -1.17 8.68
N ALA A 46 1.09 -1.20 8.68
CA ALA A 46 1.89 -1.24 9.89
C ALA A 46 1.71 0.03 10.73
N SER A 47 1.77 1.23 10.10
CA SER A 47 1.60 2.48 10.83
C SER A 47 0.20 2.64 11.41
N TYR A 48 -0.84 2.18 10.72
CA TYR A 48 -2.19 2.12 11.29
C TYR A 48 -2.22 1.26 12.55
N ALA A 49 -1.63 0.06 12.47
CA ALA A 49 -1.65 -0.89 13.58
C ALA A 49 -0.89 -0.42 14.83
N TYR A 50 0.13 0.43 14.68
CA TYR A 50 0.96 0.88 15.81
C TYR A 50 0.73 2.33 16.23
N LEU A 51 0.23 3.18 15.34
CA LEU A 51 0.04 4.62 15.59
C LEU A 51 -1.43 5.03 15.56
N GLY A 52 -2.32 4.14 15.11
CA GLY A 52 -3.70 4.48 14.82
C GLY A 52 -3.88 5.35 13.58
N PRO A 53 -5.14 5.66 13.21
CA PRO A 53 -5.44 6.41 11.99
C PRO A 53 -4.88 7.84 11.98
N GLN A 54 -4.86 8.53 13.12
CA GLN A 54 -4.28 9.88 13.22
C GLN A 54 -2.76 9.82 13.09
N GLY A 55 -2.09 8.90 13.82
CA GLY A 55 -0.62 8.76 13.74
C GLY A 55 -0.14 8.33 12.36
N LEU A 56 -0.92 7.51 11.63
CA LEU A 56 -0.67 7.19 10.22
C LEU A 56 -0.73 8.46 9.35
N ALA A 57 -1.76 9.30 9.53
CA ALA A 57 -1.91 10.55 8.79
C ALA A 57 -0.77 11.55 9.11
N ASP A 58 -0.39 11.67 10.38
CA ASP A 58 0.71 12.54 10.83
C ASP A 58 2.06 12.08 10.26
N LEU A 59 2.31 10.75 10.22
CA LEU A 59 3.51 10.18 9.63
C LEU A 59 3.63 10.58 8.15
N TRP A 60 2.61 10.34 7.35
CA TRP A 60 2.63 10.70 5.93
C TRP A 60 2.68 12.21 5.71
N SER A 61 2.04 13.01 6.56
CA SER A 61 2.10 14.48 6.50
C SER A 61 3.47 15.05 6.82
N SER A 62 4.34 14.29 7.48
CA SER A 62 5.71 14.70 7.81
C SER A 62 6.73 14.44 6.71
N ILE A 63 6.34 13.79 5.61
CA ILE A 63 7.21 13.50 4.46
C ILE A 63 7.13 14.66 3.47
N ASP A 64 8.23 15.40 3.31
CA ASP A 64 8.33 16.56 2.43
C ASP A 64 9.01 16.25 1.09
N ASN A 65 9.79 15.15 1.03
CA ASN A 65 10.50 14.77 -0.18
C ASN A 65 10.93 13.29 -0.14
N ILE A 66 11.43 12.76 -1.28
CA ILE A 66 11.84 11.36 -1.42
C ILE A 66 13.00 10.99 -0.46
N PHE A 67 13.85 11.93 -0.08
CA PHE A 67 15.01 11.66 0.80
C PHE A 67 14.61 11.52 2.28
N ASP A 68 13.39 11.90 2.65
CA ASP A 68 12.84 11.58 3.96
C ASP A 68 12.50 10.09 4.09
N VAL A 69 12.36 9.40 2.93
CA VAL A 69 12.00 7.99 2.80
C VAL A 69 13.20 7.13 2.39
N PHE A 70 14.01 7.59 1.44
CA PHE A 70 15.15 6.85 0.90
C PHE A 70 16.44 7.69 0.93
N GLY A 71 17.56 7.05 1.26
CA GLY A 71 18.90 7.62 1.10
C GLY A 71 19.52 7.25 -0.25
N ILE A 72 20.57 7.96 -0.65
CA ILE A 72 21.31 7.65 -1.88
C ILE A 72 22.50 6.72 -1.56
N ASN A 73 22.72 5.72 -2.41
CA ASN A 73 23.93 4.91 -2.42
C ASN A 73 24.98 5.55 -3.32
N TYR A 74 25.92 6.28 -2.72
CA TYR A 74 27.00 6.94 -3.50
C TYR A 74 28.04 5.96 -4.06
N ASN A 75 28.18 4.78 -3.45
CA ASN A 75 29.02 3.69 -3.97
C ASN A 75 28.12 2.49 -4.27
N LEU A 76 28.06 2.07 -5.52
CA LEU A 76 27.22 0.98 -5.99
C LEU A 76 27.91 -0.40 -5.96
N ILE A 77 29.19 -0.47 -5.57
CA ILE A 77 29.92 -1.75 -5.50
C ILE A 77 29.27 -2.60 -4.40
N GLY A 78 28.76 -3.78 -4.76
CA GLY A 78 28.06 -4.71 -3.87
C GLY A 78 26.67 -4.25 -3.42
N LYS A 79 26.07 -3.27 -4.10
CA LYS A 79 24.71 -2.79 -3.82
C LYS A 79 23.72 -3.31 -4.85
N THR A 80 22.51 -3.62 -4.40
CA THR A 80 21.41 -4.14 -5.24
C THR A 80 20.45 -3.03 -5.69
N GLY A 81 20.61 -1.78 -5.21
CA GLY A 81 19.78 -0.63 -5.56
C GLY A 81 20.52 0.70 -5.52
N LEU A 82 19.98 1.69 -6.24
CA LEU A 82 20.47 3.07 -6.27
C LEU A 82 20.21 3.82 -4.95
N LEU A 83 19.16 3.43 -4.26
CA LEU A 83 18.70 4.03 -3.00
C LEU A 83 18.80 3.01 -1.86
N ASN A 84 19.04 3.52 -0.63
CA ASN A 84 19.00 2.74 0.60
C ASN A 84 17.80 3.15 1.46
N GLN A 85 17.48 2.32 2.45
CA GLN A 85 16.28 2.46 3.28
C GLN A 85 16.54 3.09 4.67
N LYS A 86 17.72 3.66 4.91
CA LYS A 86 18.10 4.21 6.23
C LYS A 86 17.11 5.25 6.80
N PRO A 87 16.59 6.22 6.00
CA PRO A 87 15.55 7.14 6.49
C PRO A 87 14.27 6.41 6.86
N MET A 88 13.78 5.50 6.03
CA MET A 88 12.58 4.69 6.26
C MET A 88 12.72 3.84 7.52
N GLU A 89 13.87 3.23 7.75
CA GLU A 89 14.13 2.41 8.94
C GLU A 89 13.95 3.22 10.24
N LYS A 90 14.35 4.49 10.26
CA LYS A 90 14.14 5.39 11.41
C LYS A 90 12.66 5.66 11.65
N ILE A 91 11.90 5.87 10.58
CA ILE A 91 10.43 6.10 10.64
C ILE A 91 9.75 4.86 11.22
N ILE A 92 10.06 3.68 10.68
CA ILE A 92 9.46 2.41 11.12
C ILE A 92 9.84 2.11 12.58
N ASN A 93 11.10 2.28 12.97
CA ASN A 93 11.53 2.09 14.34
C ASN A 93 10.73 2.95 15.33
N LYS A 94 10.48 4.22 14.98
CA LYS A 94 9.65 5.11 15.80
C LYS A 94 8.20 4.62 15.91
N ALA A 95 7.61 4.15 14.82
CA ALA A 95 6.25 3.62 14.83
C ALA A 95 6.15 2.37 15.72
N LEU A 96 7.06 1.41 15.57
CA LEU A 96 7.04 0.13 16.30
C LEU A 96 7.38 0.21 17.80
N GLN A 97 7.73 1.39 18.32
CA GLN A 97 7.91 1.61 19.78
C GLN A 97 6.57 1.50 20.52
N ASN A 98 5.46 1.78 19.85
CA ASN A 98 4.13 1.69 20.43
C ASN A 98 3.63 0.23 20.53
N ASN A 99 2.53 0.03 21.27
CA ASN A 99 1.81 -1.24 21.27
C ASN A 99 0.87 -1.29 20.06
N GLU A 100 0.72 -2.47 19.48
CA GLU A 100 -0.22 -2.68 18.39
C GLU A 100 -1.67 -2.61 18.86
N ILE A 101 -2.52 -1.95 18.08
CA ILE A 101 -3.96 -1.84 18.31
C ILE A 101 -4.76 -2.88 17.50
N CYS A 102 -4.15 -3.46 16.45
CA CYS A 102 -4.74 -4.54 15.65
C CYS A 102 -3.65 -5.43 15.04
N GLU A 103 -4.05 -6.55 14.46
CA GLU A 103 -3.16 -7.37 13.66
C GLU A 103 -2.83 -6.65 12.35
N SER A 104 -1.56 -6.71 11.94
CA SER A 104 -1.07 -6.14 10.69
C SER A 104 -0.20 -7.15 9.95
N VAL A 105 -0.48 -7.30 8.66
CA VAL A 105 0.30 -8.14 7.75
C VAL A 105 0.95 -7.28 6.68
N VAL A 106 2.21 -7.55 6.39
CA VAL A 106 2.93 -6.93 5.29
C VAL A 106 3.32 -8.00 4.26
N THR A 107 3.25 -7.65 2.99
CA THR A 107 3.52 -8.56 1.88
C THR A 107 4.85 -8.21 1.24
N ARG A 108 5.74 -9.18 1.12
CA ARG A 108 7.04 -9.07 0.44
C ARG A 108 7.22 -10.21 -0.56
N LEU A 109 8.20 -10.08 -1.45
CA LEU A 109 8.49 -11.04 -2.51
C LEU A 109 9.93 -11.53 -2.37
N SER A 110 10.13 -12.85 -2.35
CA SER A 110 11.47 -13.44 -2.45
C SER A 110 11.99 -13.29 -3.89
N ILE A 111 13.22 -12.77 -4.02
CA ILE A 111 13.87 -12.63 -5.34
C ILE A 111 14.39 -13.98 -5.84
N GLU A 112 14.68 -14.93 -4.92
CA GLU A 112 15.28 -16.20 -5.23
C GLU A 112 14.28 -17.19 -5.86
N ASP A 113 13.11 -17.34 -5.24
CA ASP A 113 12.10 -18.33 -5.64
C ASP A 113 10.81 -17.70 -6.19
N ALA A 114 10.75 -16.36 -6.20
CA ALA A 114 9.60 -15.59 -6.64
C ALA A 114 8.31 -15.89 -5.85
N LEU A 115 8.41 -16.31 -4.58
CA LEU A 115 7.26 -16.56 -3.72
C LEU A 115 6.89 -15.32 -2.91
N LEU A 116 5.57 -15.10 -2.77
CA LEU A 116 5.04 -14.11 -1.85
C LEU A 116 5.13 -14.61 -0.41
N ASP A 117 5.49 -13.72 0.51
CA ASP A 117 5.52 -13.96 1.93
C ASP A 117 4.65 -12.91 2.65
N TYR A 118 3.80 -13.39 3.55
CA TYR A 118 2.84 -12.60 4.32
C TYR A 118 3.23 -12.63 5.80
N VAL A 119 3.86 -11.57 6.26
CA VAL A 119 4.42 -11.50 7.61
C VAL A 119 3.46 -10.76 8.54
N SER A 120 2.93 -11.46 9.54
CA SER A 120 2.06 -10.88 10.58
C SER A 120 2.86 -10.40 11.78
N ASN A 121 2.55 -9.20 12.30
CA ASN A 121 3.11 -8.67 13.55
C ASN A 121 2.81 -9.53 14.79
N LYS A 122 1.86 -10.46 14.69
CA LYS A 122 1.51 -11.40 15.76
C LYS A 122 2.41 -12.63 15.80
N ASN A 123 3.07 -12.96 14.70
CA ASN A 123 3.80 -14.21 14.52
C ASN A 123 5.33 -14.04 14.55
N VAL A 124 5.81 -12.79 14.59
CA VAL A 124 7.24 -12.47 14.53
C VAL A 124 7.59 -11.38 15.56
N THR A 125 8.87 -11.21 15.83
CA THR A 125 9.37 -10.08 16.63
C THR A 125 9.20 -8.74 15.91
N LYS A 126 9.20 -7.63 16.65
CA LYS A 126 9.15 -6.27 16.04
C LYS A 126 10.30 -6.02 15.09
N GLU A 127 11.49 -6.61 15.34
CA GLU A 127 12.65 -6.49 14.44
C GLU A 127 12.41 -7.24 13.12
N GLU A 128 11.93 -8.48 13.17
CA GLU A 128 11.58 -9.26 11.98
C GLU A 128 10.43 -8.59 11.19
N PHE A 129 9.44 -8.02 11.90
CA PHE A 129 8.36 -7.27 11.25
C PHE A 129 8.87 -6.00 10.56
N LYS A 130 9.80 -5.26 11.19
CA LYS A 130 10.50 -4.14 10.55
C LYS A 130 11.22 -4.57 9.27
N GLU A 131 11.96 -5.68 9.32
CA GLU A 131 12.64 -6.22 8.15
C GLU A 131 11.66 -6.61 7.03
N ALA A 132 10.49 -7.14 7.38
CA ALA A 132 9.45 -7.45 6.43
C ALA A 132 8.88 -6.19 5.75
N ILE A 133 8.66 -5.09 6.51
CA ILE A 133 8.23 -3.80 5.95
C ILE A 133 9.30 -3.27 4.99
N LEU A 134 10.58 -3.29 5.39
CA LEU A 134 11.69 -2.84 4.54
C LEU A 134 11.79 -3.67 3.26
N GLY A 135 11.63 -5.00 3.32
CA GLY A 135 11.55 -5.86 2.14
C GLY A 135 10.38 -5.49 1.23
N SER A 136 9.20 -5.22 1.81
CA SER A 136 8.00 -4.84 1.06
C SER A 136 8.13 -3.53 0.27
N VAL A 137 8.98 -2.60 0.71
CA VAL A 137 9.20 -1.30 0.02
C VAL A 137 10.48 -1.26 -0.81
N ALA A 138 11.18 -2.38 -0.96
CA ALA A 138 12.41 -2.51 -1.72
C ALA A 138 12.11 -2.68 -3.22
N ILE A 139 11.78 -1.59 -3.91
CA ILE A 139 11.51 -1.59 -5.36
C ILE A 139 12.77 -2.10 -6.09
N THR A 140 12.64 -3.23 -6.78
CA THR A 140 13.74 -3.94 -7.46
C THR A 140 14.58 -3.01 -8.33
N ALA A 141 15.89 -3.06 -8.18
CA ALA A 141 16.91 -2.25 -8.84
C ALA A 141 16.90 -0.74 -8.48
N LEU A 142 15.84 -0.21 -7.93
CA LEU A 142 15.78 1.19 -7.49
C LEU A 142 16.17 1.32 -6.02
N VAL A 143 15.60 0.49 -5.16
CA VAL A 143 15.86 0.46 -3.72
C VAL A 143 16.58 -0.85 -3.38
N GLU A 144 17.59 -0.77 -2.52
CA GLU A 144 18.35 -1.94 -2.06
C GLU A 144 17.41 -2.98 -1.44
N ASP A 145 17.56 -4.24 -1.83
CA ASP A 145 16.76 -5.33 -1.27
C ASP A 145 17.05 -5.53 0.23
N LYS A 146 16.16 -6.19 0.92
CA LYS A 146 16.33 -6.52 2.34
C LYS A 146 16.52 -8.04 2.47
N ASN A 147 17.79 -8.49 2.51
CA ASN A 147 18.14 -9.90 2.66
C ASN A 147 17.46 -10.81 1.60
N GLY A 148 17.47 -10.40 0.32
CA GLY A 148 16.82 -11.12 -0.79
C GLY A 148 15.30 -10.91 -0.89
N TRP A 149 14.71 -10.05 -0.05
CA TRP A 149 13.29 -9.65 -0.12
C TRP A 149 13.13 -8.32 -0.82
N VAL A 150 12.16 -8.26 -1.73
CA VAL A 150 11.83 -7.09 -2.55
C VAL A 150 10.34 -6.78 -2.51
N ASP A 151 9.98 -5.64 -3.11
CA ASP A 151 8.61 -5.16 -3.22
C ASP A 151 7.72 -6.18 -3.94
N ALA A 152 6.66 -6.61 -3.25
CA ALA A 152 5.68 -7.56 -3.78
C ALA A 152 4.80 -6.98 -4.89
N GLY A 153 4.85 -5.67 -5.14
CA GLY A 153 4.05 -4.98 -6.14
C GLY A 153 4.25 -5.49 -7.57
N SER A 154 5.37 -6.18 -7.86
CA SER A 154 5.57 -6.86 -9.14
C SER A 154 4.73 -8.14 -9.31
N ARG A 155 4.09 -8.64 -8.25
CA ARG A 155 3.31 -9.89 -8.27
C ARG A 155 1.90 -9.74 -7.69
N GLN A 156 1.71 -8.91 -6.67
CA GLN A 156 0.42 -8.65 -6.02
C GLN A 156 0.37 -7.20 -5.51
N ILE A 157 -0.74 -6.52 -5.72
CA ILE A 157 -0.97 -5.12 -5.30
C ILE A 157 -2.06 -4.99 -4.25
N ALA A 158 -3.08 -5.85 -4.31
CA ALA A 158 -4.19 -5.87 -3.36
C ALA A 158 -4.32 -7.28 -2.74
N PRO A 159 -3.66 -7.56 -1.61
CA PRO A 159 -3.68 -8.87 -0.95
C PRO A 159 -5.01 -9.10 -0.21
N LEU A 160 -6.12 -9.05 -0.95
CA LEU A 160 -7.49 -9.08 -0.44
C LEU A 160 -7.86 -10.45 0.13
N GLU A 161 -7.34 -11.52 -0.48
CA GLU A 161 -7.61 -12.89 -0.04
C GLU A 161 -7.13 -13.13 1.40
N GLN A 162 -6.02 -12.53 1.78
CA GLN A 162 -5.48 -12.65 3.14
C GLN A 162 -6.38 -11.98 4.20
N CYS A 163 -7.13 -10.93 3.83
CA CYS A 163 -8.17 -10.39 4.71
C CYS A 163 -9.29 -11.42 4.96
N ILE A 164 -9.69 -12.13 3.90
CA ILE A 164 -10.72 -13.18 3.97
C ILE A 164 -10.22 -14.34 4.82
N ASP A 165 -8.98 -14.78 4.63
CA ASP A 165 -8.34 -15.85 5.40
C ASP A 165 -8.16 -15.48 6.88
N ALA A 166 -7.97 -14.20 7.18
CA ALA A 166 -7.96 -13.67 8.54
C ALA A 166 -9.38 -13.59 9.17
N GLY A 167 -10.44 -13.98 8.43
CA GLY A 167 -11.82 -13.98 8.89
C GLY A 167 -12.51 -12.61 8.84
N CYS A 168 -11.99 -11.65 8.05
CA CYS A 168 -12.67 -10.39 7.85
C CYS A 168 -13.94 -10.57 7.01
N THR A 169 -15.04 -9.97 7.46
CA THR A 169 -16.34 -10.00 6.77
C THR A 169 -16.65 -8.70 6.05
N ASP A 170 -16.10 -7.59 6.51
CA ASP A 170 -16.19 -6.29 5.85
C ASP A 170 -14.77 -5.82 5.51
N ILE A 171 -14.43 -5.77 4.22
CA ILE A 171 -13.08 -5.48 3.75
C ILE A 171 -13.08 -4.19 2.96
N TYR A 172 -12.31 -3.22 3.43
CA TYR A 172 -12.11 -1.93 2.78
C TYR A 172 -10.78 -1.96 2.01
N VAL A 173 -10.85 -1.99 0.69
CA VAL A 173 -9.67 -1.86 -0.19
C VAL A 173 -9.40 -0.38 -0.36
N ILE A 174 -8.35 0.11 0.27
CA ILE A 174 -8.02 1.53 0.33
C ILE A 174 -6.99 1.84 -0.75
N MET A 175 -7.38 2.68 -1.72
CA MET A 175 -6.60 3.03 -2.89
C MET A 175 -6.16 4.49 -2.84
N GLY A 176 -4.95 4.78 -3.28
CA GLY A 176 -4.43 6.16 -3.40
C GLY A 176 -4.69 6.80 -4.77
N ARG A 177 -5.42 6.11 -5.65
CA ARG A 177 -5.78 6.54 -7.01
C ARG A 177 -7.17 6.06 -7.39
N PRO A 178 -7.84 6.70 -8.37
CA PRO A 178 -9.13 6.23 -8.86
C PRO A 178 -9.00 4.91 -9.63
N MET A 179 -10.08 4.14 -9.64
CA MET A 179 -10.23 2.90 -10.42
C MET A 179 -9.99 3.12 -11.93
N HIS A 180 -10.28 4.30 -12.44
CA HIS A 180 -10.06 4.65 -13.83
C HIS A 180 -8.86 5.58 -13.95
N LEU A 181 -7.79 5.11 -14.58
CA LEU A 181 -6.63 5.95 -14.84
C LEU A 181 -7.02 7.10 -15.80
N PRO A 182 -6.81 8.37 -15.40
CA PRO A 182 -7.13 9.49 -16.28
C PRO A 182 -6.26 9.51 -17.53
N PRO A 183 -6.73 10.16 -18.62
CA PRO A 183 -5.92 10.39 -19.81
C PRO A 183 -4.60 11.06 -19.44
N TRP A 184 -3.50 10.51 -19.95
CA TRP A 184 -2.16 10.99 -19.63
C TRP A 184 -1.60 11.89 -20.72
N LYS A 185 -1.13 13.06 -20.35
CA LYS A 185 -0.48 13.98 -21.30
C LYS A 185 0.97 13.51 -21.54
N LYS A 186 1.35 13.31 -22.81
CA LYS A 186 2.72 12.91 -23.18
C LYS A 186 3.74 13.85 -22.56
N PRO A 187 4.73 13.34 -21.80
CA PRO A 187 5.74 14.18 -21.18
C PRO A 187 6.68 14.80 -22.23
N LYS A 188 7.19 15.98 -21.92
CA LYS A 188 8.21 16.67 -22.72
C LYS A 188 9.51 16.74 -21.93
N GLY A 189 10.66 16.94 -22.62
CA GLY A 189 11.96 17.17 -22.01
C GLY A 189 12.82 15.91 -21.83
N LEU A 190 13.98 16.10 -21.18
CA LEU A 190 15.05 15.10 -21.07
C LEU A 190 14.61 13.82 -20.31
N LEU A 191 13.77 13.96 -19.31
CA LEU A 191 13.26 12.84 -18.50
C LEU A 191 12.04 12.11 -19.10
N LYS A 192 11.73 12.36 -20.39
CA LYS A 192 10.57 11.78 -21.08
C LYS A 192 10.54 10.26 -21.02
N LEU A 193 11.67 9.60 -21.25
CA LEU A 193 11.78 8.12 -21.22
C LEU A 193 11.45 7.57 -19.83
N PHE A 194 12.01 8.16 -18.78
CA PHE A 194 11.71 7.77 -17.40
C PHE A 194 10.22 7.91 -17.08
N LYS A 195 9.61 9.03 -17.43
CA LYS A 195 8.18 9.25 -17.20
C LYS A 195 7.30 8.25 -17.95
N ILE A 196 7.70 7.87 -19.18
CA ILE A 196 6.98 6.84 -19.96
C ILE A 196 7.12 5.47 -19.29
N ALA A 197 8.33 5.10 -18.83
CA ALA A 197 8.58 3.83 -18.13
C ALA A 197 7.79 3.75 -16.82
N PHE A 198 7.80 4.82 -16.01
CA PHE A 198 6.98 4.88 -14.79
C PHE A 198 5.48 4.81 -15.08
N ARG A 199 5.00 5.42 -16.17
CA ARG A 199 3.59 5.29 -16.56
C ARG A 199 3.25 3.86 -16.98
N ALA A 200 4.12 3.19 -17.74
CA ALA A 200 3.93 1.80 -18.12
C ALA A 200 3.89 0.89 -16.87
N PHE A 201 4.78 1.11 -15.92
CA PHE A 201 4.78 0.41 -14.63
C PHE A 201 3.48 0.67 -13.84
N ASP A 202 3.05 1.92 -13.74
CA ASP A 202 1.78 2.32 -13.09
C ASP A 202 0.56 1.62 -13.72
N MET A 203 0.56 1.44 -15.05
CA MET A 203 -0.48 0.70 -15.77
C MET A 203 -0.44 -0.81 -15.42
N THR A 204 0.76 -1.39 -15.33
CA THR A 204 0.91 -2.80 -14.92
C THR A 204 0.39 -3.03 -13.50
N LEU A 205 0.76 -2.16 -12.56
CA LEU A 205 0.27 -2.23 -11.18
C LEU A 205 -1.27 -2.11 -11.13
N TYR A 206 -1.83 -1.26 -11.97
CA TYR A 206 -3.27 -1.08 -12.09
C TYR A 206 -3.97 -2.38 -12.55
N GLU A 207 -3.49 -2.99 -13.64
CA GLU A 207 -4.05 -4.26 -14.14
C GLU A 207 -3.92 -5.39 -13.12
N MET A 208 -2.81 -5.43 -12.38
CA MET A 208 -2.62 -6.42 -11.31
C MET A 208 -3.62 -6.22 -10.18
N MET A 209 -3.86 -4.97 -9.77
CA MET A 209 -4.85 -4.65 -8.75
C MET A 209 -6.26 -5.09 -9.19
N ILE A 210 -6.65 -4.78 -10.43
CA ILE A 210 -7.93 -5.23 -11.01
C ILE A 210 -8.02 -6.76 -10.97
N ARG A 211 -6.95 -7.47 -11.33
CA ARG A 211 -6.91 -8.93 -11.30
C ARG A 211 -7.07 -9.46 -9.87
N ASP A 212 -6.35 -8.89 -8.91
CA ASP A 212 -6.39 -9.31 -7.50
C ASP A 212 -7.82 -9.16 -6.94
N ILE A 213 -8.47 -8.03 -7.20
CA ILE A 213 -9.84 -7.76 -6.77
C ILE A 213 -10.82 -8.72 -7.47
N ASN A 214 -10.67 -8.91 -8.80
CA ASN A 214 -11.54 -9.77 -9.58
C ASN A 214 -11.48 -11.24 -9.15
N SER A 215 -10.33 -11.73 -8.70
CA SER A 215 -10.20 -13.11 -8.23
C SER A 215 -11.13 -13.38 -7.06
N CYS A 216 -11.19 -12.47 -6.08
CA CYS A 216 -12.05 -12.58 -4.91
C CYS A 216 -13.55 -12.41 -5.22
N ILE A 217 -13.90 -11.74 -6.33
CA ILE A 217 -15.31 -11.53 -6.73
C ILE A 217 -15.85 -12.70 -7.55
N ARG A 218 -15.00 -13.36 -8.34
CA ARG A 218 -15.41 -14.47 -9.20
C ARG A 218 -15.81 -15.71 -8.42
N ASP A 219 -15.21 -15.92 -7.27
CA ASP A 219 -15.39 -17.13 -6.45
C ASP A 219 -16.58 -17.04 -5.48
N GLU A 220 -17.61 -16.25 -5.80
CA GLU A 220 -18.81 -16.11 -4.94
C GLU A 220 -19.58 -17.43 -4.71
N SER A 221 -19.37 -18.44 -5.57
CA SER A 221 -19.89 -19.80 -5.34
C SER A 221 -19.17 -20.54 -4.22
N ASP A 222 -17.95 -20.14 -3.87
CA ASP A 222 -17.20 -20.69 -2.77
C ASP A 222 -17.74 -20.13 -1.44
N PRO A 223 -18.09 -21.00 -0.47
CA PRO A 223 -18.53 -20.59 0.86
C PRO A 223 -17.62 -19.57 1.55
N LYS A 224 -16.31 -19.61 1.29
CA LYS A 224 -15.29 -18.69 1.80
C LYS A 224 -15.61 -17.23 1.47
N TYR A 225 -16.16 -16.95 0.28
CA TYR A 225 -16.42 -15.59 -0.23
C TYR A 225 -17.87 -15.13 -0.09
N LYS A 226 -18.79 -16.04 0.29
CA LYS A 226 -20.23 -15.80 0.25
C LYS A 226 -20.71 -14.69 1.18
N ASN A 227 -20.11 -14.59 2.37
CA ASN A 227 -20.51 -13.64 3.41
C ASN A 227 -19.53 -12.47 3.59
N VAL A 228 -18.72 -12.18 2.57
CA VAL A 228 -17.73 -11.11 2.59
C VAL A 228 -18.25 -9.91 1.82
N ASN A 229 -18.26 -8.75 2.47
CA ASN A 229 -18.53 -7.47 1.83
C ASN A 229 -17.17 -6.83 1.47
N ILE A 230 -17.01 -6.41 0.21
CA ILE A 230 -15.81 -5.73 -0.27
C ILE A 230 -16.22 -4.32 -0.67
N PHE A 231 -15.59 -3.33 -0.01
CA PHE A 231 -15.77 -1.92 -0.28
C PHE A 231 -14.49 -1.39 -0.92
N LEU A 232 -14.57 -0.90 -2.16
CA LEU A 232 -13.48 -0.12 -2.74
C LEU A 232 -13.60 1.33 -2.29
N ILE A 233 -12.54 1.83 -1.72
CA ILE A 233 -12.43 3.21 -1.29
C ILE A 233 -11.33 3.86 -2.11
N GLU A 234 -11.72 4.79 -2.96
CA GLU A 234 -10.83 5.45 -3.91
C GLU A 234 -10.96 6.97 -3.84
N PRO A 235 -9.92 7.74 -4.17
CA PRO A 235 -10.06 9.17 -4.38
C PRO A 235 -10.86 9.44 -5.66
N LYS A 236 -11.59 10.56 -5.70
CA LYS A 236 -12.40 10.96 -6.87
C LYS A 236 -11.56 11.26 -8.11
N GLU A 237 -10.31 11.64 -7.93
CA GLU A 237 -9.37 11.95 -9.01
C GLU A 237 -7.93 11.56 -8.66
N LEU A 238 -7.06 11.49 -9.68
CA LEU A 238 -5.63 11.31 -9.49
C LEU A 238 -4.98 12.65 -9.14
N LEU A 239 -4.58 12.80 -7.86
CA LEU A 239 -4.03 14.05 -7.35
C LEU A 239 -2.59 14.32 -7.83
N PHE A 240 -1.74 13.27 -7.88
CA PHE A 240 -0.31 13.38 -8.24
C PHE A 240 0.29 12.01 -8.59
N ASP A 241 1.50 12.02 -9.13
CA ASP A 241 2.23 10.79 -9.48
C ASP A 241 2.82 10.08 -8.24
N SER A 242 3.03 8.76 -8.34
CA SER A 242 3.53 7.89 -7.24
C SER A 242 4.92 8.28 -6.70
N THR A 243 5.66 9.12 -7.44
CA THR A 243 7.01 9.60 -7.09
C THR A 243 7.03 10.99 -6.44
N GLU A 244 5.88 11.69 -6.34
CA GLU A 244 5.80 13.07 -5.85
C GLU A 244 5.62 13.14 -4.32
N PHE A 245 6.65 12.70 -3.57
CA PHE A 245 6.64 12.71 -2.10
C PHE A 245 6.49 14.11 -1.48
N ASN A 246 6.84 15.16 -2.21
CA ASN A 246 6.62 16.56 -1.79
C ASN A 246 5.14 16.97 -1.73
N LYS A 247 4.23 16.07 -2.09
CA LYS A 247 2.79 16.29 -2.03
C LYS A 247 2.08 15.45 -0.96
N CYS A 248 2.83 14.73 -0.11
CA CYS A 248 2.24 13.80 0.86
C CYS A 248 1.26 14.49 1.81
N LYS A 249 1.60 15.67 2.36
CA LYS A 249 0.68 16.44 3.22
C LYS A 249 -0.64 16.74 2.51
N LYS A 250 -0.57 17.23 1.27
CA LYS A 250 -1.76 17.47 0.44
C LYS A 250 -2.53 16.18 0.15
N GLY A 251 -1.82 15.05 -0.03
CA GLY A 251 -2.41 13.74 -0.21
C GLY A 251 -3.28 13.32 0.99
N VAL A 252 -2.79 13.49 2.21
CA VAL A 252 -3.55 13.21 3.44
C VAL A 252 -4.80 14.08 3.54
N GLU A 253 -4.67 15.40 3.35
CA GLU A 253 -5.80 16.33 3.37
C GLU A 253 -6.87 15.93 2.35
N PHE A 254 -6.47 15.65 1.12
CA PHE A 254 -7.35 15.23 0.04
C PHE A 254 -8.04 13.87 0.35
N GLY A 255 -7.28 12.86 0.77
CA GLY A 255 -7.81 11.53 1.07
C GLY A 255 -8.84 11.55 2.21
N THR A 256 -8.72 12.49 3.17
CA THR A 256 -9.63 12.59 4.31
C THR A 256 -11.05 13.03 3.90
N THR A 257 -11.21 13.76 2.79
CA THR A 257 -12.49 14.39 2.42
C THR A 257 -12.97 14.07 1.01
N GLU A 258 -12.06 13.80 0.07
CA GLU A 258 -12.35 13.76 -1.37
C GLU A 258 -12.37 12.33 -1.96
N TYR A 259 -12.74 11.34 -1.16
CA TYR A 259 -12.86 9.96 -1.64
C TYR A 259 -14.31 9.58 -2.01
N ALA A 260 -14.46 8.58 -2.90
CA ALA A 260 -15.70 7.91 -3.20
C ALA A 260 -15.67 6.47 -2.65
N ARG A 261 -16.84 5.91 -2.28
CA ARG A 261 -16.97 4.56 -1.78
C ARG A 261 -17.87 3.73 -2.68
N HIS A 262 -17.41 2.52 -3.02
CA HIS A 262 -18.14 1.55 -3.81
C HIS A 262 -18.29 0.23 -3.05
N ASP A 263 -19.51 -0.30 -2.96
CA ASP A 263 -19.76 -1.62 -2.43
C ASP A 263 -19.47 -2.73 -3.47
N LYS A 264 -19.48 -3.98 -3.03
CA LYS A 264 -19.27 -5.16 -3.89
C LYS A 264 -20.21 -5.21 -5.11
N LYS A 265 -21.43 -4.73 -4.98
CA LYS A 265 -22.42 -4.67 -6.08
C LYS A 265 -22.06 -3.58 -7.10
N GLY A 266 -21.55 -2.46 -6.62
CA GLY A 266 -21.00 -1.38 -7.45
C GLY A 266 -19.79 -1.82 -8.24
N LEU A 267 -18.90 -2.60 -7.65
CA LEU A 267 -17.69 -3.16 -8.29
C LEU A 267 -17.97 -3.99 -9.52
N ARG A 268 -19.00 -4.81 -9.51
CA ARG A 268 -19.38 -5.64 -10.68
C ARG A 268 -19.69 -4.83 -11.94
N ARG A 269 -19.99 -3.54 -11.82
CA ARG A 269 -20.22 -2.63 -12.96
C ARG A 269 -18.91 -2.07 -13.51
N PHE A 270 -17.84 -2.02 -12.72
CA PHE A 270 -16.55 -1.43 -13.12
C PHE A 270 -15.56 -2.45 -13.67
N ILE A 271 -15.76 -3.74 -13.40
CA ILE A 271 -14.83 -4.84 -13.71
C ILE A 271 -15.31 -5.64 -14.96
N LYS A 272 -15.91 -4.99 -15.91
CA LYS A 272 -16.24 -5.61 -17.21
C LYS A 272 -15.08 -5.54 -18.19
#